data_98c59b72492b46733fa4595aa5d2f459
#
_entry.id   98c59b72492b46733fa4595aa5d2f459
#
_cell.length_a   1.000
_cell.length_b   1.000
_cell.length_c   1.000
_cell.angle_alpha   90.00
_cell.angle_beta   90.00
_cell.angle_gamma   90.00
#
_symmetry.space_group_name_H-M   'P 1'
#
loop_
_entity.id
_entity.type
_entity.pdbx_description
1 polymer ?
#
loop_
_entity_poly.entity_id
_entity_poly.type
_entity_poly.pdbx_seq_one_letter_code
_entity_poly.pdbx_strand_id
1 'polypeptide(L)'
;GAVGMGVEAVAWDKVGTIVASWVISPLLAGTLAVFIFKSLQKRIISTENPLENAKRYLPFYVFIVGFVIALVTLLKGLKHVESLKHLGKDFPTSMLIAVVVGVIASLIAAVIVRRIKTDPEDDADFHYANMEKLFGGLMVVTACSMAFAHGSNDVANAIGPLAAVYSIVESGGDIASKSALPSWILLVGGGGIVFGLATFGFKVMRTIGQGITELTPSRGFAAELAAATTVVLASYTGLPVSTTQVLVGAVLGVGIARGLASLNMSVINRIFLSWIVTLPAGAIMAIVFFYALKGLFGA
;
A
#
# COMPACT_ATOMS: atom_id res chain seq x y z
N GLY A 1 21.06 -2.62 -17.45
CA GLY A 1 22.39 -2.40 -16.87
C GLY A 1 23.36 -3.50 -17.25
N ALA A 2 23.10 -4.76 -16.85
CA ALA A 2 24.02 -5.88 -17.08
C ALA A 2 24.43 -6.07 -18.55
N VAL A 3 23.49 -5.92 -19.49
CA VAL A 3 23.76 -6.07 -20.94
C VAL A 3 24.53 -4.88 -21.51
N GLY A 4 24.29 -3.67 -21.01
CA GLY A 4 24.94 -2.45 -21.51
C GLY A 4 26.28 -2.12 -20.88
N MET A 5 26.42 -2.42 -19.59
CA MET A 5 27.58 -1.99 -18.77
C MET A 5 28.38 -3.18 -18.19
N GLY A 6 27.94 -4.40 -18.43
CA GLY A 6 28.52 -5.60 -17.83
C GLY A 6 27.85 -6.01 -16.52
N VAL A 7 28.04 -7.28 -16.14
CA VAL A 7 27.42 -7.89 -14.96
C VAL A 7 27.97 -7.29 -13.66
N GLU A 8 29.19 -6.78 -13.70
CA GLU A 8 29.87 -6.14 -12.54
C GLU A 8 29.30 -4.77 -12.18
N ALA A 9 28.63 -4.09 -13.12
CA ALA A 9 27.99 -2.81 -12.86
C ALA A 9 26.68 -2.93 -12.06
N VAL A 10 26.22 -4.16 -11.78
CA VAL A 10 24.98 -4.42 -11.06
C VAL A 10 25.26 -4.57 -9.56
N ALA A 11 24.56 -3.81 -8.72
CA ALA A 11 24.60 -3.93 -7.27
C ALA A 11 23.80 -5.17 -6.80
N TRP A 12 24.42 -6.34 -6.85
CA TRP A 12 23.76 -7.63 -6.57
C TRP A 12 23.19 -7.75 -5.17
N ASP A 13 23.80 -7.13 -4.17
CA ASP A 13 23.28 -7.03 -2.80
C ASP A 13 21.93 -6.30 -2.76
N LYS A 14 21.77 -5.25 -3.57
CA LYS A 14 20.48 -4.56 -3.71
C LYS A 14 19.44 -5.42 -4.42
N VAL A 15 19.87 -6.12 -5.48
CA VAL A 15 19.00 -7.07 -6.19
C VAL A 15 18.55 -8.18 -5.23
N GLY A 16 19.45 -8.76 -4.45
CA GLY A 16 19.11 -9.77 -3.45
C GLY A 16 18.11 -9.27 -2.40
N THR A 17 18.28 -8.04 -1.92
CA THR A 17 17.33 -7.40 -0.97
C THR A 17 15.95 -7.21 -1.62
N ILE A 18 15.90 -6.80 -2.88
CA ILE A 18 14.64 -6.64 -3.64
C ILE A 18 13.94 -8.00 -3.78
N VAL A 19 14.65 -9.03 -4.19
CA VAL A 19 14.09 -10.39 -4.35
C VAL A 19 13.56 -10.92 -3.01
N ALA A 20 14.31 -10.76 -1.92
CA ALA A 20 13.85 -11.13 -0.59
C ALA A 20 12.56 -10.38 -0.18
N SER A 21 12.45 -9.11 -0.53
CA SER A 21 11.28 -8.29 -0.22
C SER A 21 10.00 -8.79 -0.91
N TRP A 22 10.11 -9.42 -2.09
CA TRP A 22 8.95 -9.98 -2.80
C TRP A 22 8.27 -11.14 -2.06
N VAL A 23 9.02 -11.80 -1.18
CA VAL A 23 8.50 -12.88 -0.32
C VAL A 23 8.11 -12.33 1.05
N ILE A 24 9.00 -11.55 1.66
CA ILE A 24 8.82 -11.06 3.03
C ILE A 24 7.63 -10.11 3.13
N SER A 25 7.46 -9.19 2.16
CA SER A 25 6.43 -8.16 2.26
C SER A 25 4.99 -8.70 2.19
N PRO A 26 4.61 -9.60 1.24
CA PRO A 26 3.26 -10.16 1.24
C PRO A 26 3.01 -11.11 2.42
N LEU A 27 4.04 -11.84 2.90
CA LEU A 27 3.91 -12.67 4.09
C LEU A 27 3.66 -11.83 5.34
N LEU A 28 4.39 -10.74 5.52
CA LEU A 28 4.19 -9.83 6.66
C LEU A 28 2.78 -9.21 6.61
N ALA A 29 2.37 -8.70 5.45
CA ALA A 29 1.05 -8.12 5.28
C ALA A 29 -0.07 -9.14 5.51
N GLY A 30 0.08 -10.36 4.99
CA GLY A 30 -0.86 -11.45 5.18
C GLY A 30 -0.98 -11.86 6.66
N THR A 31 0.14 -11.98 7.35
CA THR A 31 0.19 -12.28 8.78
C THR A 31 -0.52 -11.20 9.60
N LEU A 32 -0.22 -9.93 9.37
CA LEU A 32 -0.88 -8.82 10.03
C LEU A 32 -2.39 -8.80 9.74
N ALA A 33 -2.79 -9.07 8.50
CA ALA A 33 -4.20 -9.13 8.11
C ALA A 33 -4.95 -10.26 8.83
N VAL A 34 -4.32 -11.44 8.99
CA VAL A 34 -4.88 -12.54 9.80
C VAL A 34 -5.12 -12.09 11.24
N PHE A 35 -4.14 -11.44 11.86
CA PHE A 35 -4.27 -10.98 13.26
C PHE A 35 -5.35 -9.90 13.40
N ILE A 36 -5.36 -8.89 12.51
CA ILE A 36 -6.36 -7.83 12.56
C ILE A 36 -7.75 -8.41 12.33
N PHE A 37 -7.94 -9.23 11.30
CA PHE A 37 -9.24 -9.80 10.99
C PHE A 37 -9.74 -10.75 12.08
N LYS A 38 -8.89 -11.64 12.62
CA LYS A 38 -9.26 -12.49 13.77
C LYS A 38 -9.61 -11.68 15.01
N SER A 39 -8.94 -10.55 15.25
CA SER A 39 -9.29 -9.62 16.32
C SER A 39 -10.69 -9.03 16.12
N LEU A 40 -11.01 -8.57 14.89
CA LEU A 40 -12.33 -8.08 14.51
C LEU A 40 -13.38 -9.18 14.65
N GLN A 41 -13.10 -10.36 14.14
CA GLN A 41 -14.00 -11.51 14.21
C GLN A 41 -14.34 -11.86 15.65
N LYS A 42 -13.34 -12.01 16.51
CA LYS A 42 -13.53 -12.39 17.91
C LYS A 42 -14.22 -11.32 18.76
N ARG A 43 -13.92 -10.03 18.50
CA ARG A 43 -14.37 -8.93 19.37
C ARG A 43 -15.65 -8.25 18.87
N ILE A 44 -15.97 -8.40 17.58
CA ILE A 44 -17.08 -7.68 16.96
C ILE A 44 -17.97 -8.64 16.17
N ILE A 45 -17.45 -9.27 15.10
CA ILE A 45 -18.27 -9.97 14.11
C ILE A 45 -18.98 -11.20 14.69
N SER A 46 -18.25 -12.06 15.41
CA SER A 46 -18.78 -13.33 15.98
C SER A 46 -19.34 -13.18 17.39
N THR A 47 -19.93 -12.04 17.71
CA THR A 47 -20.53 -11.77 19.01
C THR A 47 -22.05 -11.71 18.90
N GLU A 48 -22.75 -11.86 20.03
CA GLU A 48 -24.23 -11.79 20.08
C GLU A 48 -24.76 -10.41 19.64
N ASN A 49 -24.00 -9.32 19.89
CA ASN A 49 -24.35 -7.95 19.54
C ASN A 49 -23.23 -7.28 18.73
N PRO A 50 -23.07 -7.63 17.43
CA PRO A 50 -21.97 -7.13 16.60
C PRO A 50 -21.93 -5.61 16.50
N LEU A 51 -23.10 -4.97 16.40
CA LEU A 51 -23.22 -3.52 16.27
C LEU A 51 -22.78 -2.77 17.52
N GLU A 52 -23.21 -3.22 18.71
CA GLU A 52 -22.80 -2.62 19.98
C GLU A 52 -21.30 -2.80 20.23
N ASN A 53 -20.81 -4.00 19.94
CA ASN A 53 -19.39 -4.27 20.03
C ASN A 53 -18.58 -3.48 18.99
N ALA A 54 -19.10 -3.27 17.78
CA ALA A 54 -18.50 -2.36 16.82
C ALA A 54 -18.40 -0.95 17.41
N LYS A 55 -19.48 -0.40 17.94
CA LYS A 55 -19.49 0.94 18.59
C LYS A 55 -18.45 1.04 19.73
N ARG A 56 -18.26 -0.03 20.49
CA ARG A 56 -17.32 -0.07 21.60
C ARG A 56 -15.85 -0.15 21.16
N TYR A 57 -15.54 -0.99 20.17
CA TYR A 57 -14.16 -1.28 19.77
C TYR A 57 -13.68 -0.44 18.59
N LEU A 58 -14.59 0.14 17.79
CA LEU A 58 -14.24 0.98 16.63
C LEU A 58 -13.26 2.11 16.98
N PRO A 59 -13.40 2.86 18.08
CA PRO A 59 -12.43 3.90 18.44
C PRO A 59 -10.99 3.39 18.57
N PHE A 60 -10.79 2.16 19.03
CA PHE A 60 -9.48 1.54 19.12
C PHE A 60 -8.89 1.27 17.72
N TYR A 61 -9.69 0.76 16.78
CA TYR A 61 -9.22 0.57 15.41
C TYR A 61 -8.98 1.89 14.69
N VAL A 62 -9.79 2.91 14.97
CA VAL A 62 -9.57 4.28 14.45
C VAL A 62 -8.27 4.88 15.00
N PHE A 63 -7.91 4.60 16.26
CA PHE A 63 -6.61 4.97 16.80
C PHE A 63 -5.48 4.37 15.93
N ILE A 64 -5.52 3.07 15.65
CA ILE A 64 -4.50 2.41 14.83
C ILE A 64 -4.44 3.02 13.43
N VAL A 65 -5.60 3.26 12.81
CA VAL A 65 -5.68 3.91 11.49
C VAL A 65 -5.05 5.29 11.51
N GLY A 66 -5.46 6.15 12.44
CA GLY A 66 -4.93 7.51 12.58
C GLY A 66 -3.43 7.53 12.85
N PHE A 67 -2.95 6.62 13.69
CA PHE A 67 -1.53 6.41 13.96
C PHE A 67 -0.76 6.02 12.71
N VAL A 68 -1.23 5.03 11.94
CA VAL A 68 -0.59 4.57 10.71
C VAL A 68 -0.61 5.66 9.64
N ILE A 69 -1.74 6.36 9.45
CA ILE A 69 -1.85 7.48 8.49
C ILE A 69 -0.85 8.58 8.84
N ALA A 70 -0.77 8.98 10.10
CA ALA A 70 0.17 10.01 10.54
C ALA A 70 1.62 9.58 10.29
N LEU A 71 1.98 8.32 10.58
CA LEU A 71 3.33 7.82 10.28
C LEU A 71 3.64 7.81 8.79
N VAL A 72 2.71 7.36 7.92
CA VAL A 72 2.90 7.41 6.46
C VAL A 72 3.14 8.84 6.01
N THR A 73 2.30 9.77 6.48
CA THR A 73 2.40 11.18 6.11
C THR A 73 3.72 11.79 6.55
N LEU A 74 4.14 11.58 7.79
CA LEU A 74 5.38 12.11 8.34
C LEU A 74 6.63 11.49 7.68
N LEU A 75 6.66 10.17 7.54
CA LEU A 75 7.84 9.45 7.06
C LEU A 75 7.98 9.47 5.52
N LYS A 76 6.88 9.59 4.78
CA LYS A 76 6.89 9.59 3.31
C LYS A 76 6.42 10.93 2.71
N GLY A 77 5.29 11.46 3.17
CA GLY A 77 4.67 12.63 2.55
C GLY A 77 5.45 13.91 2.76
N LEU A 78 5.92 14.16 3.97
CA LEU A 78 6.56 15.44 4.33
C LEU A 78 8.06 15.51 3.99
N LYS A 79 8.68 14.43 3.53
CA LYS A 79 10.10 14.43 3.14
C LYS A 79 10.46 15.46 2.05
N HIS A 80 9.49 15.78 1.21
CA HIS A 80 9.67 16.68 0.06
C HIS A 80 9.19 18.11 0.32
N VAL A 81 8.61 18.38 1.50
CA VAL A 81 8.14 19.73 1.90
C VAL A 81 9.18 20.33 2.83
N GLU A 82 9.97 21.31 2.33
CA GLU A 82 11.11 21.90 3.06
C GLU A 82 10.73 22.45 4.43
N SER A 83 9.59 23.15 4.53
CA SER A 83 9.10 23.75 5.78
C SER A 83 8.71 22.75 6.86
N LEU A 84 8.34 21.52 6.48
CA LEU A 84 7.84 20.47 7.37
C LEU A 84 8.78 19.26 7.50
N LYS A 85 9.87 19.27 6.74
CA LYS A 85 10.87 18.19 6.69
C LYS A 85 11.46 17.84 8.07
N HIS A 86 11.53 18.83 8.98
CA HIS A 86 12.02 18.64 10.34
C HIS A 86 11.10 17.73 11.19
N LEU A 87 9.78 17.70 10.92
CA LEU A 87 8.83 16.88 11.67
C LEU A 87 8.97 15.38 11.37
N GLY A 88 9.49 15.01 10.19
CA GLY A 88 9.70 13.61 9.78
C GLY A 88 11.15 13.13 9.95
N LYS A 89 12.08 13.96 10.45
CA LYS A 89 13.50 13.61 10.57
C LYS A 89 13.77 12.60 11.70
N ASP A 90 13.11 12.80 12.84
CA ASP A 90 13.34 11.99 14.03
C ASP A 90 12.20 11.01 14.23
N PHE A 91 12.53 9.71 14.25
CA PHE A 91 11.53 8.68 14.43
C PHE A 91 10.75 8.80 15.75
N PRO A 92 11.38 9.11 16.91
CA PRO A 92 10.66 9.33 18.17
C PRO A 92 9.65 10.48 18.08
N THR A 93 10.02 11.59 17.46
CA THR A 93 9.12 12.75 17.27
C THR A 93 7.95 12.39 16.35
N SER A 94 8.23 11.71 15.24
CA SER A 94 7.18 11.22 14.32
C SER A 94 6.23 10.24 15.02
N MET A 95 6.76 9.38 15.88
CA MET A 95 5.97 8.43 16.65
C MET A 95 5.06 9.11 17.67
N LEU A 96 5.59 10.12 18.38
CA LEU A 96 4.80 10.92 19.32
C LEU A 96 3.64 11.64 18.63
N ILE A 97 3.94 12.31 17.52
CA ILE A 97 2.91 13.00 16.72
C ILE A 97 1.85 12.01 16.23
N ALA A 98 2.26 10.85 15.74
CA ALA A 98 1.35 9.82 15.28
C ALA A 98 0.44 9.28 16.40
N VAL A 99 0.97 9.11 17.61
CA VAL A 99 0.17 8.73 18.78
C VAL A 99 -0.86 9.81 19.10
N VAL A 100 -0.47 11.08 19.13
CA VAL A 100 -1.38 12.20 19.39
C VAL A 100 -2.50 12.27 18.34
N VAL A 101 -2.15 12.14 17.06
CA VAL A 101 -3.14 12.11 15.95
C VAL A 101 -4.08 10.90 16.12
N GLY A 102 -3.54 9.73 16.41
CA GLY A 102 -4.33 8.52 16.66
C GLY A 102 -5.32 8.69 17.84
N VAL A 103 -4.87 9.30 18.95
CA VAL A 103 -5.74 9.57 20.11
C VAL A 103 -6.85 10.55 19.73
N ILE A 104 -6.53 11.64 19.04
CA ILE A 104 -7.52 12.61 18.58
C ILE A 104 -8.55 11.95 17.67
N ALA A 105 -8.11 11.19 16.68
CA ALA A 105 -8.99 10.44 15.77
C ALA A 105 -9.89 9.46 16.52
N SER A 106 -9.35 8.74 17.49
CA SER A 106 -10.08 7.81 18.34
C SER A 106 -11.18 8.51 19.17
N LEU A 107 -10.88 9.67 19.76
CA LEU A 107 -11.84 10.45 20.53
C LEU A 107 -12.97 10.98 19.65
N ILE A 108 -12.63 11.49 18.47
CA ILE A 108 -13.62 11.94 17.46
C ILE A 108 -14.53 10.78 17.07
N ALA A 109 -13.94 9.62 16.74
CA ALA A 109 -14.68 8.42 16.39
C ALA A 109 -15.62 7.98 17.52
N ALA A 110 -15.15 8.00 18.78
CA ALA A 110 -15.97 7.64 19.92
C ALA A 110 -17.21 8.55 20.07
N VAL A 111 -17.06 9.84 19.81
CA VAL A 111 -18.19 10.80 19.84
C VAL A 111 -19.16 10.56 18.67
N ILE A 112 -18.62 10.37 17.45
CA ILE A 112 -19.44 10.15 16.23
C ILE A 112 -20.23 8.85 16.37
N VAL A 113 -19.57 7.75 16.73
CA VAL A 113 -20.19 6.41 16.77
C VAL A 113 -21.29 6.33 17.84
N ARG A 114 -21.15 7.06 18.94
CA ARG A 114 -22.21 7.16 19.98
C ARG A 114 -23.45 7.90 19.49
N ARG A 115 -23.33 8.79 18.51
CA ARG A 115 -24.44 9.59 17.95
C ARG A 115 -25.18 8.87 16.81
N ILE A 116 -24.60 7.79 16.27
CA ILE A 116 -25.23 7.02 15.20
C ILE A 116 -26.45 6.28 15.78
N LYS A 117 -27.63 6.75 15.40
CA LYS A 117 -28.87 6.03 15.64
C LYS A 117 -28.96 4.91 14.61
N THR A 118 -29.15 3.70 15.07
CA THR A 118 -29.33 2.50 14.24
C THR A 118 -30.80 2.12 14.28
N ASP A 119 -31.34 1.78 13.12
CA ASP A 119 -32.71 1.29 13.03
C ASP A 119 -32.72 -0.19 13.39
N PRO A 120 -33.47 -0.61 14.44
CA PRO A 120 -33.54 -2.02 14.84
C PRO A 120 -34.19 -2.92 13.75
N GLU A 121 -35.03 -2.35 12.88
CA GLU A 121 -35.68 -3.11 11.80
C GLU A 121 -34.69 -3.50 10.69
N ASP A 122 -33.67 -2.69 10.39
CA ASP A 122 -32.61 -3.02 9.44
C ASP A 122 -31.73 -4.22 9.92
N ASP A 123 -31.66 -4.48 11.22
CA ASP A 123 -30.87 -5.58 11.79
C ASP A 123 -31.66 -6.92 11.84
N ALA A 124 -32.98 -6.90 11.73
CA ALA A 124 -33.80 -8.12 11.76
C ALA A 124 -33.62 -8.99 10.51
N ASP A 125 -33.47 -8.36 9.34
CA ASP A 125 -33.27 -9.06 8.06
C ASP A 125 -31.79 -9.29 7.71
N PHE A 126 -30.88 -8.42 8.18
CA PHE A 126 -29.45 -8.53 7.93
C PHE A 126 -28.64 -8.20 9.18
N HIS A 127 -28.35 -9.19 9.99
CA HIS A 127 -27.64 -9.10 11.28
C HIS A 127 -26.33 -8.31 11.28
N TYR A 128 -25.77 -8.02 10.08
CA TYR A 128 -24.49 -7.34 9.94
C TYR A 128 -24.54 -6.04 9.12
N ALA A 129 -25.72 -5.65 8.59
CA ALA A 129 -25.83 -4.53 7.67
C ALA A 129 -25.36 -3.20 8.29
N ASN A 130 -25.80 -2.91 9.50
CA ASN A 130 -25.45 -1.68 10.21
C ASN A 130 -23.99 -1.68 10.69
N MET A 131 -23.47 -2.84 11.11
CA MET A 131 -22.05 -2.99 11.45
C MET A 131 -21.16 -2.76 10.21
N GLU A 132 -21.49 -3.38 9.08
CA GLU A 132 -20.72 -3.21 7.83
C GLU A 132 -20.81 -1.75 7.29
N LYS A 133 -21.93 -1.03 7.48
CA LYS A 133 -22.02 0.41 7.18
C LYS A 133 -21.00 1.23 7.99
N LEU A 134 -20.80 0.91 9.29
CA LEU A 134 -19.79 1.56 10.12
C LEU A 134 -18.37 1.28 9.59
N PHE A 135 -18.07 0.03 9.25
CA PHE A 135 -16.79 -0.33 8.65
C PHE A 135 -16.60 0.25 7.25
N GLY A 136 -17.69 0.49 6.50
CA GLY A 136 -17.63 1.14 5.20
C GLY A 136 -16.99 2.53 5.26
N GLY A 137 -17.36 3.34 6.25
CA GLY A 137 -16.72 4.64 6.50
C GLY A 137 -15.24 4.53 6.82
N LEU A 138 -14.87 3.58 7.67
CA LEU A 138 -13.46 3.31 8.00
C LEU A 138 -12.67 2.77 6.79
N MET A 139 -13.27 1.89 6.01
CA MET A 139 -12.65 1.36 4.81
C MET A 139 -12.33 2.47 3.81
N VAL A 140 -13.20 3.47 3.63
CA VAL A 140 -12.89 4.63 2.78
C VAL A 140 -11.67 5.39 3.30
N VAL A 141 -11.56 5.60 4.60
CA VAL A 141 -10.41 6.30 5.21
C VAL A 141 -9.12 5.48 5.03
N THR A 142 -9.17 4.17 5.25
CA THR A 142 -7.99 3.30 5.04
C THR A 142 -7.63 3.17 3.57
N ALA A 143 -8.61 3.13 2.65
CA ALA A 143 -8.38 3.13 1.21
C ALA A 143 -7.68 4.41 0.75
N CYS A 144 -8.12 5.59 1.22
CA CYS A 144 -7.43 6.86 0.94
C CYS A 144 -5.99 6.85 1.48
N SER A 145 -5.79 6.33 2.68
CA SER A 145 -4.46 6.19 3.28
C SER A 145 -3.56 5.26 2.47
N MET A 146 -4.09 4.11 2.06
CA MET A 146 -3.36 3.16 1.23
C MET A 146 -3.07 3.74 -0.15
N ALA A 147 -4.02 4.45 -0.78
CA ALA A 147 -3.81 5.12 -2.06
C ALA A 147 -2.68 6.18 -1.97
N PHE A 148 -2.62 6.94 -0.87
CA PHE A 148 -1.53 7.89 -0.64
C PHE A 148 -0.18 7.19 -0.46
N ALA A 149 -0.12 6.13 0.35
CA ALA A 149 1.10 5.34 0.56
C ALA A 149 1.57 4.67 -0.75
N HIS A 150 0.64 4.10 -1.51
CA HIS A 150 0.88 3.48 -2.81
C HIS A 150 1.42 4.51 -3.81
N GLY A 151 0.70 5.61 -4.01
CA GLY A 151 1.09 6.65 -4.97
C GLY A 151 2.49 7.21 -4.66
N SER A 152 2.79 7.50 -3.40
CA SER A 152 4.10 8.01 -3.01
C SER A 152 5.25 7.00 -3.23
N ASN A 153 4.95 5.69 -3.18
CA ASN A 153 5.93 4.64 -3.46
C ASN A 153 6.11 4.40 -4.96
N ASP A 154 5.01 4.25 -5.69
CA ASP A 154 5.04 3.82 -7.09
C ASP A 154 5.42 4.95 -8.05
N VAL A 155 5.11 6.21 -7.73
CA VAL A 155 5.66 7.36 -8.47
C VAL A 155 7.18 7.31 -8.44
N ALA A 156 7.79 7.07 -7.29
CA ALA A 156 9.25 7.00 -7.16
C ALA A 156 9.87 5.90 -8.03
N ASN A 157 9.21 4.74 -8.14
CA ASN A 157 9.66 3.62 -8.97
C ASN A 157 9.62 3.97 -10.48
N ALA A 158 8.60 4.73 -10.91
CA ALA A 158 8.44 5.13 -12.30
C ALA A 158 9.41 6.25 -12.71
N ILE A 159 9.56 7.26 -11.86
CA ILE A 159 10.35 8.46 -12.19
C ILE A 159 11.83 8.34 -11.82
N GLY A 160 12.23 7.39 -10.95
CA GLY A 160 13.61 7.22 -10.53
C GLY A 160 14.59 7.06 -11.68
N PRO A 161 14.36 6.13 -12.61
CA PRO A 161 15.21 5.98 -13.79
C PRO A 161 15.25 7.24 -14.67
N LEU A 162 14.13 7.93 -14.87
CA LEU A 162 14.05 9.17 -15.65
C LEU A 162 14.85 10.29 -14.98
N ALA A 163 14.73 10.44 -13.66
CA ALA A 163 15.49 11.42 -12.88
C ALA A 163 17.00 11.14 -12.94
N ALA A 164 17.41 9.87 -12.93
CA ALA A 164 18.81 9.50 -13.07
C ALA A 164 19.36 9.88 -14.46
N VAL A 165 18.62 9.57 -15.53
CA VAL A 165 19.01 9.95 -16.90
C VAL A 165 19.09 11.47 -17.04
N TYR A 166 18.09 12.20 -16.53
CA TYR A 166 18.07 13.66 -16.56
C TYR A 166 19.29 14.26 -15.84
N SER A 167 19.62 13.77 -14.65
CA SER A 167 20.76 14.22 -13.86
C SER A 167 22.10 13.97 -14.57
N ILE A 168 22.26 12.82 -15.24
CA ILE A 168 23.48 12.50 -16.02
C ILE A 168 23.63 13.44 -17.20
N VAL A 169 22.54 13.72 -17.91
CA VAL A 169 22.55 14.66 -19.05
C VAL A 169 22.87 16.07 -18.61
N GLU A 170 22.26 16.53 -17.50
CA GLU A 170 22.48 17.89 -16.97
C GLU A 170 23.90 18.08 -16.44
N SER A 171 24.51 17.05 -15.86
CA SER A 171 25.89 17.10 -15.35
C SER A 171 26.97 16.88 -16.42
N GLY A 172 26.58 16.62 -17.67
CA GLY A 172 27.54 16.35 -18.75
C GLY A 172 28.18 14.96 -18.68
N GLY A 173 27.55 14.00 -18.01
CA GLY A 173 27.99 12.60 -17.92
C GLY A 173 28.39 12.12 -16.52
N ASP A 174 28.37 12.99 -15.52
CA ASP A 174 28.71 12.61 -14.16
C ASP A 174 27.57 11.80 -13.50
N ILE A 175 27.91 10.66 -12.90
CA ILE A 175 26.98 9.80 -12.20
C ILE A 175 26.97 10.17 -10.72
N ALA A 176 25.97 10.95 -10.30
CA ALA A 176 25.78 11.31 -8.91
C ALA A 176 25.11 10.17 -8.12
N SER A 177 25.54 9.95 -6.87
CA SER A 177 24.92 8.97 -5.96
C SER A 177 23.48 9.32 -5.57
N LYS A 178 23.07 10.59 -5.73
CA LYS A 178 21.71 11.10 -5.53
C LYS A 178 21.40 12.09 -6.65
N SER A 179 20.41 11.78 -7.46
CA SER A 179 19.92 12.66 -8.52
C SER A 179 18.96 13.70 -7.93
N ALA A 180 19.09 14.95 -8.36
CA ALA A 180 18.09 15.97 -8.11
C ALA A 180 16.77 15.55 -8.79
N LEU A 181 15.64 15.78 -8.14
CA LEU A 181 14.32 15.43 -8.67
C LEU A 181 13.55 16.71 -9.00
N PRO A 182 13.59 17.19 -10.24
CA PRO A 182 12.81 18.35 -10.66
C PRO A 182 11.30 18.09 -10.52
N SER A 183 10.56 19.14 -10.12
CA SER A 183 9.10 19.02 -9.89
C SER A 183 8.31 18.59 -11.13
N TRP A 184 8.80 18.95 -12.33
CA TRP A 184 8.13 18.55 -13.57
C TRP A 184 8.18 17.03 -13.81
N ILE A 185 9.24 16.34 -13.38
CA ILE A 185 9.35 14.87 -13.47
C ILE A 185 8.29 14.22 -12.56
N LEU A 186 8.09 14.79 -11.34
CA LEU A 186 7.02 14.35 -10.44
C LEU A 186 5.64 14.51 -11.07
N LEU A 187 5.39 15.64 -11.74
CA LEU A 187 4.12 15.91 -12.43
C LEU A 187 3.86 14.92 -13.56
N VAL A 188 4.88 14.62 -14.37
CA VAL A 188 4.77 13.63 -15.47
C VAL A 188 4.49 12.24 -14.92
N GLY A 189 5.24 11.81 -13.88
CA GLY A 189 5.02 10.50 -13.26
C GLY A 189 3.67 10.38 -12.59
N GLY A 190 3.27 11.38 -11.80
CA GLY A 190 1.96 11.44 -11.15
C GLY A 190 0.82 11.48 -12.16
N GLY A 191 0.93 12.28 -13.20
CA GLY A 191 -0.04 12.35 -14.31
C GLY A 191 -0.20 11.02 -15.03
N GLY A 192 0.90 10.31 -15.28
CA GLY A 192 0.88 8.97 -15.87
C GLY A 192 0.15 7.95 -15.00
N ILE A 193 0.36 7.98 -13.68
CA ILE A 193 -0.35 7.10 -12.73
C ILE A 193 -1.85 7.43 -12.75
N VAL A 194 -2.24 8.71 -12.68
CA VAL A 194 -3.65 9.13 -12.73
C VAL A 194 -4.30 8.66 -14.02
N PHE A 195 -3.63 8.81 -15.16
CA PHE A 195 -4.14 8.33 -16.44
C PHE A 195 -4.31 6.81 -16.48
N GLY A 196 -3.33 6.05 -15.95
CA GLY A 196 -3.41 4.59 -15.84
C GLY A 196 -4.58 4.13 -14.95
N LEU A 197 -4.77 4.78 -13.80
CA LEU A 197 -5.89 4.51 -12.90
C LEU A 197 -7.24 4.83 -13.55
N ALA A 198 -7.35 5.94 -14.24
CA ALA A 198 -8.59 6.35 -14.92
C ALA A 198 -9.00 5.37 -16.03
N THR A 199 -8.03 4.76 -16.72
CA THR A 199 -8.28 3.84 -17.85
C THR A 199 -8.50 2.39 -17.41
N PHE A 200 -7.65 1.84 -16.56
CA PHE A 200 -7.63 0.42 -16.22
C PHE A 200 -7.74 0.12 -14.73
N GLY A 201 -7.69 1.11 -13.85
CA GLY A 201 -7.69 0.92 -12.39
C GLY A 201 -8.91 0.13 -11.88
N PHE A 202 -10.10 0.33 -12.49
CA PHE A 202 -11.31 -0.40 -12.12
C PHE A 202 -11.17 -1.92 -12.29
N LYS A 203 -10.42 -2.41 -13.30
CA LYS A 203 -10.18 -3.84 -13.52
C LYS A 203 -9.34 -4.44 -12.38
N VAL A 204 -8.30 -3.71 -11.96
CA VAL A 204 -7.43 -4.11 -10.85
C VAL A 204 -8.22 -4.15 -9.55
N MET A 205 -8.98 -3.08 -9.25
CA MET A 205 -9.83 -3.00 -8.05
C MET A 205 -10.82 -4.17 -7.99
N ARG A 206 -11.47 -4.49 -9.11
CA ARG A 206 -12.41 -5.62 -9.20
C ARG A 206 -11.73 -6.96 -8.94
N THR A 207 -10.55 -7.18 -9.51
CA THR A 207 -9.78 -8.43 -9.31
C THR A 207 -9.39 -8.62 -7.85
N ILE A 208 -8.91 -7.58 -7.18
CA ILE A 208 -8.49 -7.64 -5.79
C ILE A 208 -9.69 -7.73 -4.85
N GLY A 209 -10.73 -6.91 -5.07
CA GLY A 209 -11.87 -6.81 -4.16
C GLY A 209 -12.87 -7.97 -4.25
N GLN A 210 -12.97 -8.62 -5.40
CA GLN A 210 -13.95 -9.69 -5.65
C GLN A 210 -13.33 -10.99 -6.18
N GLY A 211 -12.16 -10.90 -6.81
CA GLY A 211 -11.56 -12.03 -7.50
C GLY A 211 -10.81 -12.99 -6.58
N ILE A 212 -10.10 -12.51 -5.58
CA ILE A 212 -9.27 -13.34 -4.67
C ILE A 212 -10.15 -13.97 -3.59
N THR A 213 -10.91 -13.15 -2.89
CA THR A 213 -11.92 -13.49 -1.89
C THR A 213 -12.94 -12.38 -1.85
N GLU A 214 -14.16 -12.68 -1.46
CA GLU A 214 -15.20 -11.65 -1.33
C GLU A 214 -14.90 -10.73 -0.14
N LEU A 215 -14.61 -9.47 -0.44
CA LEU A 215 -14.32 -8.45 0.57
C LEU A 215 -15.60 -7.67 0.92
N THR A 216 -16.09 -7.86 2.14
CA THR A 216 -17.03 -6.92 2.78
C THR A 216 -16.24 -5.73 3.35
N PRO A 217 -16.89 -4.62 3.73
CA PRO A 217 -16.19 -3.46 4.31
C PRO A 217 -15.28 -3.79 5.49
N SER A 218 -15.72 -4.63 6.42
CA SER A 218 -14.90 -5.05 7.56
C SER A 218 -13.66 -5.86 7.17
N ARG A 219 -13.78 -6.69 6.13
CA ARG A 219 -12.68 -7.50 5.58
C ARG A 219 -11.70 -6.64 4.80
N GLY A 220 -12.22 -5.73 3.96
CA GLY A 220 -11.43 -4.74 3.23
C GLY A 220 -10.66 -3.84 4.18
N PHE A 221 -11.31 -3.33 5.21
CA PHE A 221 -10.67 -2.56 6.28
C PHE A 221 -9.46 -3.30 6.89
N ALA A 222 -9.63 -4.57 7.25
CA ALA A 222 -8.53 -5.36 7.83
C ALA A 222 -7.36 -5.55 6.87
N ALA A 223 -7.65 -5.81 5.58
CA ALA A 223 -6.63 -5.96 4.55
C ALA A 223 -5.88 -4.65 4.29
N GLU A 224 -6.59 -3.54 4.14
CA GLU A 224 -5.99 -2.22 3.88
C GLU A 224 -5.16 -1.72 5.05
N LEU A 225 -5.64 -1.89 6.29
CA LEU A 225 -4.89 -1.51 7.48
C LEU A 225 -3.60 -2.32 7.61
N ALA A 226 -3.65 -3.64 7.34
CA ALA A 226 -2.47 -4.49 7.34
C ALA A 226 -1.48 -4.09 6.25
N ALA A 227 -1.97 -3.82 5.05
CA ALA A 227 -1.15 -3.39 3.94
C ALA A 227 -0.47 -2.03 4.22
N ALA A 228 -1.22 -1.03 4.66
CA ALA A 228 -0.69 0.28 5.02
C ALA A 228 0.37 0.17 6.12
N THR A 229 0.11 -0.60 7.18
CA THR A 229 1.06 -0.85 8.26
C THR A 229 2.36 -1.50 7.74
N THR A 230 2.24 -2.48 6.85
CA THR A 230 3.41 -3.14 6.23
C THR A 230 4.24 -2.16 5.40
N VAL A 231 3.59 -1.30 4.60
CA VAL A 231 4.29 -0.28 3.80
C VAL A 231 5.02 0.72 4.70
N VAL A 232 4.44 1.10 5.84
CA VAL A 232 5.11 1.98 6.83
C VAL A 232 6.35 1.31 7.41
N LEU A 233 6.23 0.07 7.87
CA LEU A 233 7.34 -0.70 8.44
C LEU A 233 8.47 -0.88 7.43
N ALA A 234 8.13 -1.25 6.20
CA ALA A 234 9.08 -1.36 5.12
C ALA A 234 9.78 -0.03 4.79
N SER A 235 9.02 1.06 4.83
CA SER A 235 9.57 2.41 4.60
C SER A 235 10.56 2.83 5.68
N TYR A 236 10.28 2.47 6.92
CA TYR A 236 11.16 2.75 8.05
C TYR A 236 12.46 1.95 7.95
N THR A 237 12.38 0.67 7.61
CA THR A 237 13.55 -0.21 7.45
C THR A 237 14.31 0.00 6.15
N GLY A 238 13.80 0.85 5.23
CA GLY A 238 14.39 1.04 3.90
C GLY A 238 14.24 -0.17 2.98
N LEU A 239 13.36 -1.12 3.32
CA LEU A 239 13.11 -2.30 2.51
C LEU A 239 12.29 -1.90 1.26
N PRO A 240 12.78 -2.18 0.04
CA PRO A 240 12.01 -1.93 -1.17
C PRO A 240 10.84 -2.91 -1.25
N VAL A 241 9.59 -2.42 -1.30
CA VAL A 241 8.40 -3.26 -1.33
C VAL A 241 7.53 -2.95 -2.54
N SER A 242 6.88 -3.98 -3.07
CA SER A 242 5.79 -3.83 -4.02
C SER A 242 4.48 -3.66 -3.25
N THR A 243 3.88 -2.47 -3.33
CA THR A 243 2.60 -2.17 -2.68
C THR A 243 1.48 -3.08 -3.15
N THR A 244 1.50 -3.49 -4.43
CA THR A 244 0.54 -4.46 -4.99
C THR A 244 0.70 -5.84 -4.34
N GLN A 245 1.94 -6.34 -4.19
CA GLN A 245 2.20 -7.62 -3.53
C GLN A 245 1.80 -7.58 -2.05
N VAL A 246 2.07 -6.47 -1.37
CA VAL A 246 1.66 -6.23 0.02
C VAL A 246 0.13 -6.30 0.15
N LEU A 247 -0.61 -5.61 -0.73
CA LEU A 247 -2.07 -5.61 -0.70
C LEU A 247 -2.65 -7.00 -1.00
N VAL A 248 -2.13 -7.69 -2.03
CA VAL A 248 -2.54 -9.07 -2.34
C VAL A 248 -2.26 -10.00 -1.16
N GLY A 249 -1.08 -9.89 -0.54
CA GLY A 249 -0.74 -10.64 0.67
C GLY A 249 -1.72 -10.40 1.81
N ALA A 250 -2.10 -9.15 2.05
CA ALA A 250 -3.09 -8.80 3.09
C ALA A 250 -4.48 -9.38 2.79
N VAL A 251 -4.95 -9.31 1.53
CA VAL A 251 -6.23 -9.90 1.12
C VAL A 251 -6.20 -11.43 1.25
N LEU A 252 -5.10 -12.07 0.88
CA LEU A 252 -4.90 -13.51 1.11
C LEU A 252 -4.94 -13.85 2.60
N GLY A 253 -4.32 -13.04 3.46
CA GLY A 253 -4.36 -13.21 4.91
C GLY A 253 -5.78 -13.18 5.46
N VAL A 254 -6.62 -12.23 5.02
CA VAL A 254 -8.04 -12.18 5.39
C VAL A 254 -8.77 -13.44 4.89
N GLY A 255 -8.52 -13.87 3.64
CA GLY A 255 -9.11 -15.08 3.08
C GLY A 255 -8.72 -16.34 3.86
N ILE A 256 -7.46 -16.49 4.23
CA ILE A 256 -6.97 -17.61 5.07
C ILE A 256 -7.66 -17.59 6.45
N ALA A 257 -7.82 -16.42 7.06
CA ALA A 257 -8.47 -16.27 8.36
C ALA A 257 -9.95 -16.65 8.33
N ARG A 258 -10.61 -16.54 7.16
CA ARG A 258 -12.00 -16.99 6.90
C ARG A 258 -12.10 -18.49 6.63
N GLY A 259 -11.01 -19.12 6.26
CA GLY A 259 -10.92 -20.52 5.79
C GLY A 259 -10.50 -20.60 4.34
N LEU A 260 -9.68 -21.60 4.02
CA LEU A 260 -9.08 -21.78 2.67
C LEU A 260 -10.13 -21.91 1.56
N ALA A 261 -11.32 -22.44 1.86
CA ALA A 261 -12.42 -22.56 0.91
C ALA A 261 -12.96 -21.20 0.40
N SER A 262 -12.66 -20.11 1.08
CA SER A 262 -13.04 -18.75 0.66
C SER A 262 -12.13 -18.15 -0.42
N LEU A 263 -11.04 -18.82 -0.76
CA LEU A 263 -10.02 -18.35 -1.69
C LEU A 263 -10.23 -18.91 -3.11
N ASN A 264 -10.15 -18.03 -4.09
CA ASN A 264 -10.16 -18.42 -5.50
C ASN A 264 -8.73 -18.72 -5.98
N MET A 265 -8.33 -19.99 -5.88
CA MET A 265 -6.98 -20.43 -6.24
C MET A 265 -6.63 -20.17 -7.71
N SER A 266 -7.61 -20.15 -8.62
CA SER A 266 -7.35 -19.85 -10.03
C SER A 266 -6.89 -18.39 -10.23
N VAL A 267 -7.52 -17.45 -9.55
CA VAL A 267 -7.13 -16.03 -9.59
C VAL A 267 -5.78 -15.83 -8.92
N ILE A 268 -5.57 -16.47 -7.76
CA ILE A 268 -4.30 -16.40 -7.01
C ILE A 268 -3.14 -16.89 -7.89
N ASN A 269 -3.26 -18.07 -8.51
CA ASN A 269 -2.23 -18.61 -9.38
C ASN A 269 -1.93 -17.68 -10.58
N ARG A 270 -2.95 -17.05 -11.15
CA ARG A 270 -2.76 -16.07 -12.24
C ARG A 270 -2.00 -14.84 -11.76
N ILE A 271 -2.27 -14.34 -10.55
CA ILE A 271 -1.54 -13.21 -9.97
C ILE A 271 -0.07 -13.58 -9.75
N PHE A 272 0.22 -14.73 -9.14
CA PHE A 272 1.59 -15.19 -8.93
C PHE A 272 2.33 -15.40 -10.25
N LEU A 273 1.69 -16.00 -11.24
CA LEU A 273 2.27 -16.17 -12.58
C LEU A 273 2.59 -14.82 -13.21
N SER A 274 1.71 -13.82 -13.05
CA SER A 274 1.98 -12.48 -13.59
C SER A 274 3.23 -11.83 -12.96
N TRP A 275 3.49 -12.04 -11.67
CA TRP A 275 4.69 -11.53 -11.01
C TRP A 275 5.97 -12.14 -11.57
N ILE A 276 5.93 -13.44 -11.90
CA ILE A 276 7.08 -14.14 -12.52
C ILE A 276 7.31 -13.66 -13.95
N VAL A 277 6.24 -13.46 -14.74
CA VAL A 277 6.34 -13.13 -16.17
C VAL A 277 6.70 -11.65 -16.40
N THR A 278 6.20 -10.73 -15.57
CA THR A 278 6.41 -9.29 -15.79
C THR A 278 7.88 -8.86 -15.70
N LEU A 279 8.68 -9.51 -14.86
CA LEU A 279 10.09 -9.16 -14.68
C LEU A 279 10.94 -9.50 -15.91
N PRO A 280 10.94 -10.74 -16.45
CA PRO A 280 11.63 -11.05 -17.69
C PRO A 280 11.13 -10.22 -18.88
N ALA A 281 9.80 -10.00 -18.97
CA ALA A 281 9.22 -9.19 -20.04
C ALA A 281 9.75 -7.74 -19.99
N GLY A 282 9.76 -7.11 -18.81
CA GLY A 282 10.33 -5.77 -18.63
C GLY A 282 11.82 -5.71 -18.95
N ALA A 283 12.60 -6.72 -18.54
CA ALA A 283 14.02 -6.81 -18.84
C ALA A 283 14.27 -6.92 -20.36
N ILE A 284 13.55 -7.79 -21.06
CA ILE A 284 13.66 -7.96 -22.51
C ILE A 284 13.30 -6.65 -23.24
N MET A 285 12.20 -6.00 -22.87
CA MET A 285 11.82 -4.73 -23.46
C MET A 285 12.88 -3.64 -23.24
N ALA A 286 13.44 -3.56 -22.03
CA ALA A 286 14.51 -2.60 -21.72
C ALA A 286 15.76 -2.85 -22.59
N ILE A 287 16.13 -4.13 -22.82
CA ILE A 287 17.24 -4.49 -23.70
C ILE A 287 16.93 -4.09 -25.16
N VAL A 288 15.73 -4.38 -25.65
CA VAL A 288 15.32 -4.03 -27.01
C VAL A 288 15.37 -2.51 -27.21
N PHE A 289 14.80 -1.73 -26.29
CA PHE A 289 14.86 -0.26 -26.37
C PHE A 289 16.28 0.28 -26.26
N PHE A 290 17.12 -0.31 -25.42
CA PHE A 290 18.52 0.09 -25.30
C PHE A 290 19.26 -0.04 -26.64
N TYR A 291 19.16 -1.19 -27.32
CA TYR A 291 19.81 -1.39 -28.62
C TYR A 291 19.17 -0.57 -29.74
N ALA A 292 17.85 -0.40 -29.72
CA ALA A 292 17.17 0.45 -30.71
C ALA A 292 17.63 1.91 -30.61
N LEU A 293 17.69 2.47 -29.41
CA LEU A 293 18.15 3.84 -29.15
C LEU A 293 19.65 3.98 -29.51
N LYS A 294 20.48 3.00 -29.10
CA LYS A 294 21.89 2.98 -29.47
C LYS A 294 22.11 2.98 -30.95
N GLY A 295 21.32 2.21 -31.72
CA GLY A 295 21.40 2.18 -33.19
C GLY A 295 20.89 3.46 -33.85
N LEU A 296 19.89 4.13 -33.25
CA LEU A 296 19.33 5.38 -33.79
C LEU A 296 20.21 6.61 -33.55
N PHE A 297 20.84 6.69 -32.38
CA PHE A 297 21.59 7.86 -31.94
C PHE A 297 23.11 7.68 -31.99
N GLY A 298 23.63 6.52 -32.41
CA GLY A 298 25.06 6.29 -32.69
C GLY A 298 25.96 6.31 -31.47
N ALA A 299 25.43 5.98 -30.29
CA ALA A 299 26.18 5.97 -29.02
C ALA A 299 26.83 4.62 -28.71
#